data_086f570dcb2fde8e82eea4641a33881c
#
_entry.id   086f570dcb2fde8e82eea4641a33881c
#
_cell.length_a   1.000
_cell.length_b   1.000
_cell.length_c   1.000
_cell.angle_alpha   90.00
_cell.angle_beta   90.00
_cell.angle_gamma   90.00
#
_symmetry.space_group_name_H-M   'P 1'
#
loop_
_entity.id
_entity.type
_entity.pdbx_description
1 polymer ?
#
loop_
_entity_poly.entity_id
_entity_poly.type
_entity_poly.pdbx_seq_one_letter_code
_entity_poly.pdbx_strand_id
1 'polypeptide(L)'
;MRFTHDALAAANEKLKTSFLTSIKVLSNLIEVTEGPRSGHSRRVADLARHIAVKIGLNQTATQDVMLAGLLHDIGKIGMPDALLAKSASQMNTEEFMLFKKHPIKGELALMALDSLRSAARLLRSHHERYDGQGYPDGLSATDIPLGARILALANDYDGLQIGSFSTKRLTSVEALAFLQQSRGKRYDPQVLDAFASLNDSEIVDKAQKEWALDPNSLRQGMVLSRDLVSRESALLLAADFLLDDSLIKQIRGYTRYEEQRVVIHVRADQIEIATNQSRTII
;
A
#
# COMPACT_ATOMS: atom_id res chain seq x y z
N MET A 1 33.77 2.87 -22.81
CA MET A 1 33.45 2.65 -21.37
C MET A 1 32.26 3.47 -20.83
N ARG A 2 32.07 4.77 -21.14
CA ARG A 2 30.90 5.56 -20.65
C ARG A 2 29.57 4.99 -21.14
N PHE A 3 29.40 4.66 -22.43
CA PHE A 3 28.15 4.12 -22.99
C PHE A 3 27.67 2.81 -22.34
N THR A 4 28.60 1.96 -21.89
CA THR A 4 28.23 0.70 -21.23
C THR A 4 27.78 0.93 -19.78
N HIS A 5 28.32 1.93 -19.10
CA HIS A 5 27.91 2.28 -17.74
C HIS A 5 26.51 2.92 -17.72
N ASP A 6 26.24 3.85 -18.64
CA ASP A 6 24.93 4.52 -18.75
C ASP A 6 23.83 3.52 -19.18
N ALA A 7 24.14 2.60 -20.09
CA ALA A 7 23.21 1.53 -20.48
C ALA A 7 22.92 0.57 -19.32
N LEU A 8 23.92 0.22 -18.51
CA LEU A 8 23.74 -0.63 -17.34
C LEU A 8 22.91 0.08 -16.27
N ALA A 9 23.17 1.36 -16.01
CA ALA A 9 22.39 2.16 -15.07
C ALA A 9 20.92 2.26 -15.50
N ALA A 10 20.67 2.53 -16.78
CA ALA A 10 19.31 2.58 -17.33
C ALA A 10 18.58 1.21 -17.25
N ALA A 11 19.30 0.11 -17.53
CA ALA A 11 18.76 -1.23 -17.40
C ALA A 11 18.40 -1.57 -15.95
N ASN A 12 19.25 -1.22 -14.97
CA ASN A 12 18.99 -1.41 -13.57
C ASN A 12 17.77 -0.59 -13.07
N GLU A 13 17.64 0.66 -13.48
CA GLU A 13 16.47 1.48 -13.13
C GLU A 13 15.18 0.92 -13.74
N LYS A 14 15.24 0.44 -14.99
CA LYS A 14 14.09 -0.22 -15.62
C LYS A 14 13.71 -1.50 -14.89
N LEU A 15 14.68 -2.33 -14.49
CA LEU A 15 14.44 -3.56 -13.73
C LEU A 15 13.82 -3.24 -12.36
N LYS A 16 14.34 -2.24 -11.64
CA LYS A 16 13.81 -1.78 -10.36
C LYS A 16 12.37 -1.29 -10.48
N THR A 17 12.09 -0.47 -11.49
CA THR A 17 10.74 0.03 -11.76
C THR A 17 9.79 -1.11 -12.08
N SER A 18 10.18 -2.05 -12.94
CA SER A 18 9.39 -3.23 -13.29
C SER A 18 9.11 -4.11 -12.07
N PHE A 19 10.12 -4.32 -11.21
CA PHE A 19 9.96 -5.06 -9.97
C PHE A 19 8.93 -4.41 -9.03
N LEU A 20 9.06 -3.10 -8.78
CA LEU A 20 8.12 -2.35 -7.93
C LEU A 20 6.70 -2.37 -8.50
N THR A 21 6.57 -2.27 -9.83
CA THR A 21 5.27 -2.38 -10.50
C THR A 21 4.66 -3.76 -10.31
N SER A 22 5.45 -4.83 -10.45
CA SER A 22 4.99 -6.21 -10.21
C SER A 22 4.52 -6.41 -8.77
N ILE A 23 5.24 -5.85 -7.78
CA ILE A 23 4.83 -5.89 -6.36
C ILE A 23 3.51 -5.15 -6.14
N LYS A 24 3.32 -3.97 -6.75
CA LYS A 24 2.07 -3.21 -6.65
C LYS A 24 0.89 -3.99 -7.25
N VAL A 25 1.08 -4.60 -8.42
CA VAL A 25 0.04 -5.45 -9.04
C VAL A 25 -0.30 -6.63 -8.13
N LEU A 26 0.69 -7.30 -7.55
CA LEU A 26 0.48 -8.41 -6.61
C LEU A 26 -0.26 -7.95 -5.36
N SER A 27 0.12 -6.80 -4.78
CA SER A 27 -0.57 -6.20 -3.63
C SER A 27 -2.06 -5.95 -3.93
N ASN A 28 -2.37 -5.38 -5.10
CA ASN A 28 -3.76 -5.11 -5.49
C ASN A 28 -4.57 -6.40 -5.73
N LEU A 29 -3.93 -7.45 -6.28
CA LEU A 29 -4.59 -8.76 -6.43
C LEU A 29 -4.95 -9.37 -5.07
N ILE A 30 -4.12 -9.17 -4.06
CA ILE A 30 -4.41 -9.59 -2.67
C ILE A 30 -5.64 -8.83 -2.15
N GLU A 31 -5.69 -7.51 -2.34
CA GLU A 31 -6.79 -6.67 -1.87
C GLU A 31 -8.15 -7.01 -2.51
N VAL A 32 -8.16 -7.44 -3.78
CA VAL A 32 -9.39 -7.89 -4.47
C VAL A 32 -10.06 -9.04 -3.71
N THR A 33 -9.29 -9.92 -3.07
CA THR A 33 -9.82 -11.03 -2.27
C THR A 33 -10.41 -10.58 -0.92
N GLU A 34 -10.10 -9.37 -0.47
CA GLU A 34 -10.55 -8.80 0.81
C GLU A 34 -11.83 -7.94 0.71
N GLY A 35 -12.39 -7.78 -0.49
CA GLY A 35 -13.62 -7.01 -0.72
C GLY A 35 -13.39 -5.48 -0.75
N PRO A 36 -14.34 -4.64 -0.28
CA PRO A 36 -14.35 -3.19 -0.52
C PRO A 36 -13.28 -2.38 0.25
N ARG A 37 -12.13 -2.98 0.55
CA ARG A 37 -10.99 -2.36 1.24
C ARG A 37 -9.90 -1.87 0.28
N SER A 38 -10.25 -1.65 -0.99
CA SER A 38 -9.32 -1.22 -2.06
C SER A 38 -8.37 -0.11 -1.60
N GLY A 39 -7.09 -0.27 -1.91
CA GLY A 39 -6.02 0.67 -1.61
C GLY A 39 -5.51 0.65 -0.16
N HIS A 40 -5.94 -0.29 0.69
CA HIS A 40 -5.46 -0.41 2.08
C HIS A 40 -3.95 -0.60 2.14
N SER A 41 -3.42 -1.63 1.51
CA SER A 41 -1.98 -1.95 1.56
C SER A 41 -1.14 -0.80 1.01
N ARG A 42 -1.63 -0.08 -0.01
CA ARG A 42 -0.95 1.10 -0.55
C ARG A 42 -0.92 2.24 0.47
N ARG A 43 -2.06 2.60 1.09
CA ARG A 43 -2.11 3.65 2.11
C ARG A 43 -1.25 3.32 3.32
N VAL A 44 -1.25 2.06 3.76
CA VAL A 44 -0.37 1.55 4.82
C VAL A 44 1.10 1.70 4.42
N ALA A 45 1.48 1.28 3.21
CA ALA A 45 2.86 1.39 2.71
C ALA A 45 3.34 2.84 2.61
N ASP A 46 2.51 3.73 2.08
CA ASP A 46 2.82 5.15 1.93
C ASP A 46 2.97 5.82 3.29
N LEU A 47 2.04 5.59 4.22
CA LEU A 47 2.12 6.13 5.57
C LEU A 47 3.35 5.60 6.32
N ALA A 48 3.59 4.28 6.27
CA ALA A 48 4.76 3.66 6.90
C ALA A 48 6.06 4.23 6.34
N ARG A 49 6.15 4.47 5.03
CA ARG A 49 7.29 5.14 4.38
C ARG A 49 7.50 6.56 4.93
N HIS A 50 6.44 7.36 5.07
CA HIS A 50 6.56 8.72 5.62
C HIS A 50 7.05 8.71 7.06
N ILE A 51 6.51 7.82 7.89
CA ILE A 51 6.97 7.65 9.28
C ILE A 51 8.45 7.22 9.30
N ALA A 52 8.85 6.26 8.44
CA ALA A 52 10.22 5.77 8.35
C ALA A 52 11.21 6.89 8.00
N VAL A 53 10.87 7.72 7.02
CA VAL A 53 11.67 8.90 6.65
C VAL A 53 11.74 9.89 7.80
N LYS A 54 10.63 10.15 8.49
CA LYS A 54 10.54 11.08 9.61
C LYS A 54 11.40 10.65 10.81
N ILE A 55 11.50 9.34 11.05
CA ILE A 55 12.37 8.76 12.09
C ILE A 55 13.85 8.78 11.66
N GLY A 56 14.15 8.95 10.37
CA GLY A 56 15.49 8.99 9.83
C GLY A 56 16.05 7.63 9.37
N LEU A 57 15.19 6.68 8.98
CA LEU A 57 15.65 5.45 8.35
C LEU A 57 16.32 5.77 7.00
N ASN A 58 17.39 5.02 6.69
CA ASN A 58 18.05 5.14 5.38
C ASN A 58 17.13 4.66 4.24
N GLN A 59 17.52 4.94 3.00
CA GLN A 59 16.71 4.63 1.81
C GLN A 59 16.37 3.15 1.69
N THR A 60 17.30 2.25 1.98
CA THR A 60 17.07 0.79 1.90
C THR A 60 16.06 0.34 2.94
N ALA A 61 16.23 0.72 4.20
CA ALA A 61 15.30 0.37 5.27
C ALA A 61 13.90 0.97 5.04
N THR A 62 13.83 2.20 4.52
CA THR A 62 12.56 2.85 4.14
C THR A 62 11.87 2.08 3.00
N GLN A 63 12.63 1.59 2.01
CA GLN A 63 12.09 0.77 0.94
C GLN A 63 11.58 -0.58 1.46
N ASP A 64 12.31 -1.22 2.38
CA ASP A 64 11.88 -2.48 3.01
C ASP A 64 10.57 -2.31 3.78
N VAL A 65 10.42 -1.20 4.51
CA VAL A 65 9.17 -0.85 5.23
C VAL A 65 8.01 -0.66 4.23
N MET A 66 8.23 0.05 3.14
CA MET A 66 7.22 0.25 2.09
C MET A 66 6.81 -1.07 1.44
N LEU A 67 7.77 -1.93 1.07
CA LEU A 67 7.50 -3.25 0.50
C LEU A 67 6.75 -4.15 1.47
N ALA A 68 7.13 -4.11 2.76
CA ALA A 68 6.39 -4.83 3.80
C ALA A 68 4.94 -4.34 3.90
N GLY A 69 4.70 -3.02 3.81
CA GLY A 69 3.36 -2.44 3.81
C GLY A 69 2.51 -2.89 2.62
N LEU A 70 3.10 -2.96 1.42
CA LEU A 70 2.40 -3.45 0.22
C LEU A 70 2.02 -4.92 0.31
N LEU A 71 2.79 -5.74 1.03
CA LEU A 71 2.66 -7.19 1.04
C LEU A 71 2.24 -7.77 2.39
N HIS A 72 1.94 -6.94 3.40
CA HIS A 72 1.73 -7.40 4.78
C HIS A 72 0.62 -8.45 4.90
N ASP A 73 -0.36 -8.39 4.05
CA ASP A 73 -1.53 -9.26 4.03
C ASP A 73 -1.43 -10.45 3.05
N ILE A 74 -0.29 -10.65 2.36
CA ILE A 74 -0.11 -11.75 1.40
C ILE A 74 -0.40 -13.14 2.01
N GLY A 75 -0.15 -13.31 3.30
CA GLY A 75 -0.43 -14.56 4.01
C GLY A 75 -1.91 -14.84 4.25
N LYS A 76 -2.82 -13.92 3.92
CA LYS A 76 -4.27 -14.12 3.94
C LYS A 76 -4.77 -14.89 2.72
N ILE A 77 -3.96 -15.01 1.67
CA ILE A 77 -4.30 -15.81 0.48
C ILE A 77 -4.64 -17.25 0.92
N GLY A 78 -5.80 -17.72 0.46
CA GLY A 78 -6.31 -19.05 0.80
C GLY A 78 -7.00 -19.14 2.16
N MET A 79 -7.24 -18.02 2.84
CA MET A 79 -8.18 -17.99 3.97
C MET A 79 -9.63 -17.95 3.46
N PRO A 80 -10.59 -18.50 4.22
CA PRO A 80 -12.00 -18.45 3.84
C PRO A 80 -12.51 -17.00 3.74
N ASP A 81 -13.27 -16.67 2.68
CA ASP A 81 -13.84 -15.34 2.47
C ASP A 81 -14.72 -14.89 3.65
N ALA A 82 -15.48 -15.84 4.23
CA ALA A 82 -16.30 -15.59 5.43
C ALA A 82 -15.48 -15.14 6.65
N LEU A 83 -14.21 -15.56 6.74
CA LEU A 83 -13.28 -15.10 7.77
C LEU A 83 -12.74 -13.70 7.45
N LEU A 84 -12.33 -13.47 6.19
CA LEU A 84 -11.78 -12.20 5.74
C LEU A 84 -12.81 -11.05 5.78
N ALA A 85 -14.09 -11.37 5.66
CA ALA A 85 -15.19 -10.38 5.78
C ALA A 85 -15.39 -9.86 7.21
N LYS A 86 -14.89 -10.56 8.24
CA LYS A 86 -15.03 -10.19 9.65
C LYS A 86 -13.95 -9.20 10.09
N SER A 87 -14.32 -8.28 10.98
CA SER A 87 -13.32 -7.57 11.78
C SER A 87 -12.75 -8.49 12.87
N ALA A 88 -11.54 -8.20 13.36
CA ALA A 88 -10.93 -9.00 14.42
C ALA A 88 -11.81 -9.15 15.67
N SER A 89 -12.62 -8.13 15.97
CA SER A 89 -13.57 -8.14 17.12
C SER A 89 -14.79 -9.06 16.90
N GLN A 90 -15.07 -9.47 15.68
CA GLN A 90 -16.20 -10.34 15.31
C GLN A 90 -15.77 -11.81 15.17
N MET A 91 -14.47 -12.10 15.22
CA MET A 91 -13.94 -13.45 15.10
C MET A 91 -14.11 -14.21 16.42
N ASN A 92 -14.54 -15.47 16.33
CA ASN A 92 -14.44 -16.38 17.47
C ASN A 92 -12.98 -16.82 17.68
N THR A 93 -12.72 -17.58 18.75
CA THR A 93 -11.37 -18.00 19.15
C THR A 93 -10.66 -18.79 18.03
N GLU A 94 -11.35 -19.74 17.40
CA GLU A 94 -10.78 -20.61 16.34
C GLU A 94 -10.46 -19.77 15.08
N GLU A 95 -11.37 -18.92 14.69
CA GLU A 95 -11.21 -17.99 13.57
C GLU A 95 -10.03 -17.05 13.80
N PHE A 96 -9.93 -16.50 15.00
CA PHE A 96 -8.83 -15.58 15.34
C PHE A 96 -7.49 -16.31 15.39
N MET A 97 -7.45 -17.56 15.88
CA MET A 97 -6.24 -18.39 15.84
C MET A 97 -5.81 -18.73 14.40
N LEU A 98 -6.75 -18.91 13.47
CA LEU A 98 -6.46 -19.10 12.06
C LEU A 98 -5.94 -17.79 11.44
N PHE A 99 -6.60 -16.69 11.73
CA PHE A 99 -6.22 -15.35 11.25
C PHE A 99 -4.81 -14.97 11.69
N LYS A 100 -4.43 -15.23 12.94
CA LYS A 100 -3.08 -14.95 13.49
C LYS A 100 -1.93 -15.65 12.75
N LYS A 101 -2.21 -16.61 11.87
CA LYS A 101 -1.17 -17.32 11.10
C LYS A 101 -0.74 -16.56 9.84
N HIS A 102 -1.47 -15.50 9.39
CA HIS A 102 -1.12 -14.84 8.13
C HIS A 102 0.27 -14.18 8.13
N PRO A 103 0.80 -13.61 9.23
CA PRO A 103 2.15 -13.05 9.18
C PRO A 103 3.22 -14.12 8.93
N ILE A 104 3.07 -15.29 9.55
CA ILE A 104 3.98 -16.43 9.32
C ILE A 104 3.87 -16.94 7.89
N LYS A 105 2.65 -17.11 7.38
CA LYS A 105 2.41 -17.54 6.00
C LYS A 105 2.97 -16.52 4.99
N GLY A 106 2.81 -15.24 5.29
CA GLY A 106 3.33 -14.16 4.45
C GLY A 106 4.86 -14.15 4.39
N GLU A 107 5.54 -14.29 5.53
CA GLU A 107 6.99 -14.45 5.56
C GLU A 107 7.43 -15.65 4.71
N LEU A 108 6.84 -16.81 4.91
CA LEU A 108 7.17 -18.04 4.18
C LEU A 108 6.98 -17.88 2.67
N ALA A 109 5.90 -17.20 2.24
CA ALA A 109 5.62 -16.95 0.83
C ALA A 109 6.70 -16.08 0.15
N LEU A 110 7.33 -15.18 0.90
CA LEU A 110 8.32 -14.24 0.38
C LEU A 110 9.77 -14.69 0.57
N MET A 111 10.03 -15.72 1.39
CA MET A 111 11.40 -16.18 1.71
C MET A 111 12.22 -16.61 0.49
N ALA A 112 11.57 -17.09 -0.58
CA ALA A 112 12.24 -17.48 -1.81
C ALA A 112 12.81 -16.29 -2.60
N LEU A 113 12.43 -15.05 -2.27
CA LEU A 113 12.83 -13.83 -2.95
C LEU A 113 13.84 -13.08 -2.07
N ASP A 114 15.14 -13.21 -2.36
CA ASP A 114 16.21 -12.55 -1.59
C ASP A 114 16.00 -11.05 -1.43
N SER A 115 15.48 -10.38 -2.46
CA SER A 115 15.18 -8.95 -2.46
C SER A 115 14.03 -8.54 -1.51
N LEU A 116 13.23 -9.48 -1.04
CA LEU A 116 12.10 -9.25 -0.12
C LEU A 116 12.36 -9.81 1.28
N ARG A 117 13.52 -10.41 1.55
CA ARG A 117 13.79 -11.06 2.83
C ARG A 117 13.67 -10.11 4.03
N SER A 118 14.17 -8.88 3.90
CA SER A 118 14.01 -7.87 4.95
C SER A 118 12.56 -7.48 5.14
N ALA A 119 11.82 -7.20 4.06
CA ALA A 119 10.40 -6.90 4.11
C ALA A 119 9.58 -8.05 4.70
N ALA A 120 9.92 -9.30 4.37
CA ALA A 120 9.28 -10.51 4.92
C ALA A 120 9.40 -10.61 6.45
N ARG A 121 10.57 -10.26 7.01
CA ARG A 121 10.75 -10.19 8.47
C ARG A 121 9.91 -9.09 9.12
N LEU A 122 9.78 -7.94 8.46
CA LEU A 122 8.96 -6.84 8.97
C LEU A 122 7.49 -7.22 8.97
N LEU A 123 6.98 -7.80 7.89
CA LEU A 123 5.59 -8.23 7.82
C LEU A 123 5.27 -9.38 8.80
N ARG A 124 6.24 -10.26 9.12
CA ARG A 124 6.04 -11.26 10.17
C ARG A 124 5.66 -10.62 11.51
N SER A 125 6.32 -9.51 11.87
CA SER A 125 6.21 -8.90 13.19
C SER A 125 5.24 -7.69 13.22
N HIS A 126 4.44 -7.44 12.15
CA HIS A 126 3.60 -6.25 12.08
C HIS A 126 2.37 -6.28 13.01
N HIS A 127 2.07 -7.41 13.61
CA HIS A 127 1.06 -7.56 14.66
C HIS A 127 1.64 -7.75 16.05
N GLU A 128 2.96 -7.62 16.19
CA GLU A 128 3.57 -7.54 17.52
C GLU A 128 3.18 -6.22 18.21
N ARG A 129 3.10 -6.27 19.53
CA ARG A 129 2.75 -5.12 20.36
C ARG A 129 3.94 -4.73 21.21
N TYR A 130 4.11 -3.46 21.44
CA TYR A 130 5.22 -2.93 22.21
C TYR A 130 5.31 -3.52 23.62
N ASP A 131 4.16 -3.92 24.22
CA ASP A 131 4.03 -4.58 25.53
C ASP A 131 4.23 -6.11 25.51
N GLY A 132 4.56 -6.70 24.36
CA GLY A 132 4.76 -8.14 24.20
C GLY A 132 3.48 -8.99 24.14
N GLN A 133 2.30 -8.36 24.09
CA GLN A 133 1.01 -9.05 24.00
C GLN A 133 0.56 -9.25 22.53
N GLY A 134 1.48 -9.12 21.59
CA GLY A 134 1.25 -9.28 20.15
C GLY A 134 1.35 -10.71 19.67
N TYR A 135 1.51 -10.87 18.38
CA TYR A 135 1.74 -12.15 17.71
C TYR A 135 2.53 -11.94 16.42
N PRO A 136 3.20 -12.96 15.87
CA PRO A 136 3.14 -14.38 16.23
C PRO A 136 4.12 -14.80 17.34
N ASP A 137 5.19 -14.01 17.58
CA ASP A 137 6.32 -14.44 18.41
C ASP A 137 6.27 -13.86 19.84
N GLY A 138 5.39 -12.87 20.11
CA GLY A 138 5.29 -12.21 21.42
C GLY A 138 6.51 -11.32 21.72
N LEU A 139 7.11 -10.75 20.68
CA LEU A 139 8.23 -9.83 20.84
C LEU A 139 7.78 -8.53 21.54
N SER A 140 8.68 -7.90 22.30
CA SER A 140 8.38 -6.67 23.03
C SER A 140 9.40 -5.57 22.77
N ALA A 141 8.97 -4.34 22.94
CA ALA A 141 9.80 -3.13 22.88
C ALA A 141 10.74 -3.15 21.66
N THR A 142 12.06 -3.06 21.89
CA THR A 142 13.09 -2.99 20.83
C THR A 142 13.43 -4.34 20.20
N ASP A 143 12.94 -5.46 20.74
CA ASP A 143 13.06 -6.77 20.08
C ASP A 143 12.21 -6.83 18.83
N ILE A 144 11.13 -6.02 18.76
CA ILE A 144 10.37 -5.84 17.54
C ILE A 144 11.17 -4.97 16.57
N PRO A 145 11.44 -5.41 15.33
CA PRO A 145 12.13 -4.58 14.35
C PRO A 145 11.44 -3.21 14.18
N LEU A 146 12.21 -2.12 14.10
CA LEU A 146 11.64 -0.76 14.02
C LEU A 146 10.66 -0.61 12.86
N GLY A 147 10.99 -1.16 11.68
CA GLY A 147 10.08 -1.15 10.53
C GLY A 147 8.74 -1.88 10.80
N ALA A 148 8.74 -2.93 11.61
CA ALA A 148 7.52 -3.63 11.99
C ALA A 148 6.67 -2.81 12.99
N ARG A 149 7.32 -2.09 13.94
CA ARG A 149 6.62 -1.14 14.83
C ARG A 149 5.96 0.00 14.05
N ILE A 150 6.64 0.50 13.01
CA ILE A 150 6.09 1.50 12.07
C ILE A 150 4.89 0.92 11.31
N LEU A 151 5.05 -0.28 10.77
CA LEU A 151 4.01 -0.95 9.99
C LEU A 151 2.77 -1.24 10.83
N ALA A 152 2.93 -1.70 12.08
CA ALA A 152 1.84 -1.94 13.02
C ALA A 152 0.98 -0.68 13.24
N LEU A 153 1.62 0.47 13.45
CA LEU A 153 0.91 1.73 13.64
C LEU A 153 0.19 2.17 12.36
N ALA A 154 0.86 2.12 11.21
CA ALA A 154 0.28 2.51 9.92
C ALA A 154 -0.92 1.64 9.53
N ASN A 155 -0.81 0.32 9.73
CA ASN A 155 -1.89 -0.64 9.49
C ASN A 155 -3.11 -0.35 10.36
N ASP A 156 -2.92 -0.17 11.66
CA ASP A 156 -4.01 0.07 12.59
C ASP A 156 -4.67 1.44 12.36
N TYR A 157 -3.88 2.47 11.99
CA TYR A 157 -4.40 3.80 11.66
C TYR A 157 -5.34 3.75 10.45
N ASP A 158 -4.91 3.13 9.34
CA ASP A 158 -5.77 2.95 8.17
C ASP A 158 -6.97 2.07 8.48
N GLY A 159 -6.75 0.97 9.20
CA GLY A 159 -7.80 0.05 9.63
C GLY A 159 -8.90 0.69 10.46
N LEU A 160 -8.57 1.65 11.32
CA LEU A 160 -9.55 2.44 12.09
C LEU A 160 -10.41 3.31 11.18
N GLN A 161 -9.84 3.89 10.12
CA GLN A 161 -10.56 4.76 9.20
C GLN A 161 -11.45 4.00 8.22
N ILE A 162 -11.02 2.83 7.75
CA ILE A 162 -11.82 2.00 6.84
C ILE A 162 -12.78 1.04 7.56
N GLY A 163 -12.68 0.90 8.89
CA GLY A 163 -13.54 0.03 9.69
C GLY A 163 -13.13 -1.44 9.70
N SER A 164 -11.88 -1.78 9.33
CA SER A 164 -11.37 -3.15 9.43
C SER A 164 -10.89 -3.52 10.83
N PHE A 165 -10.43 -2.54 11.60
CA PHE A 165 -10.00 -2.73 12.97
C PHE A 165 -11.21 -2.85 13.93
N SER A 166 -12.23 -2.04 13.70
CA SER A 166 -13.49 -2.03 14.45
C SER A 166 -14.67 -1.79 13.50
N THR A 167 -15.89 -2.09 13.93
CA THR A 167 -17.09 -1.86 13.11
C THR A 167 -17.39 -0.37 12.85
N LYS A 168 -16.84 0.53 13.68
CA LYS A 168 -16.99 1.98 13.53
C LYS A 168 -15.78 2.53 12.73
N ARG A 169 -16.04 3.31 11.70
CA ARG A 169 -15.02 4.10 11.01
C ARG A 169 -14.74 5.36 11.83
N LEU A 170 -13.46 5.64 12.04
CA LEU A 170 -13.00 6.83 12.75
C LEU A 170 -12.48 7.88 11.77
N THR A 171 -12.66 9.15 12.13
CA THR A 171 -11.96 10.26 11.46
C THR A 171 -10.47 10.22 11.78
N SER A 172 -9.64 10.93 11.03
CA SER A 172 -8.19 11.01 11.28
C SER A 172 -7.86 11.46 12.70
N VAL A 173 -8.62 12.44 13.24
CA VAL A 173 -8.44 12.95 14.60
C VAL A 173 -8.83 11.90 15.65
N GLU A 174 -9.96 11.22 15.46
CA GLU A 174 -10.39 10.15 16.37
C GLU A 174 -9.42 8.96 16.34
N ALA A 175 -8.92 8.59 15.15
CA ALA A 175 -7.94 7.53 14.98
C ALA A 175 -6.62 7.87 15.70
N LEU A 176 -6.10 9.08 15.53
CA LEU A 176 -4.91 9.53 16.27
C LEU A 176 -5.12 9.48 17.78
N ALA A 177 -6.25 9.99 18.25
CA ALA A 177 -6.58 9.95 19.70
C ALA A 177 -6.66 8.52 20.23
N PHE A 178 -7.21 7.58 19.46
CA PHE A 178 -7.24 6.15 19.79
C PHE A 178 -5.83 5.55 19.89
N LEU A 179 -4.95 5.85 18.93
CA LEU A 179 -3.57 5.37 18.95
C LEU A 179 -2.80 5.91 20.16
N GLN A 180 -3.01 7.18 20.52
CA GLN A 180 -2.38 7.83 21.68
C GLN A 180 -2.74 7.16 23.01
N GLN A 181 -3.98 6.66 23.16
CA GLN A 181 -4.40 5.93 24.38
C GLN A 181 -3.64 4.61 24.59
N SER A 182 -3.06 4.07 23.50
CA SER A 182 -2.30 2.81 23.53
C SER A 182 -0.78 3.02 23.48
N ARG A 183 -0.32 4.26 23.70
CA ARG A 183 1.11 4.64 23.75
C ARG A 183 1.86 3.82 24.78
N GLY A 184 3.01 3.24 24.37
CA GLY A 184 3.85 2.40 25.23
C GLY A 184 3.28 1.02 25.55
N LYS A 185 2.04 0.74 25.10
CA LYS A 185 1.40 -0.59 25.21
C LYS A 185 1.37 -1.27 23.85
N ARG A 186 0.49 -0.82 22.97
CA ARG A 186 0.40 -1.37 21.61
C ARG A 186 1.44 -0.76 20.70
N TYR A 187 1.70 0.54 20.82
CA TYR A 187 2.59 1.28 19.91
C TYR A 187 3.83 1.81 20.60
N ASP A 188 4.93 1.77 19.87
CA ASP A 188 6.18 2.41 20.26
C ASP A 188 5.98 3.93 20.41
N PRO A 189 6.36 4.52 21.56
CA PRO A 189 6.27 5.96 21.77
C PRO A 189 7.00 6.79 20.70
N GLN A 190 8.19 6.36 20.26
CA GLN A 190 8.98 7.07 19.25
C GLN A 190 8.26 7.07 17.89
N VAL A 191 7.70 5.93 17.48
CA VAL A 191 6.95 5.82 16.23
C VAL A 191 5.70 6.68 16.26
N LEU A 192 4.98 6.66 17.39
CA LEU A 192 3.77 7.44 17.57
C LEU A 192 4.05 8.96 17.56
N ASP A 193 5.16 9.41 18.17
CA ASP A 193 5.57 10.81 18.12
C ASP A 193 5.95 11.27 16.72
N ALA A 194 6.69 10.44 15.99
CA ALA A 194 7.01 10.71 14.60
C ALA A 194 5.75 10.83 13.74
N PHE A 195 4.80 9.89 13.89
CA PHE A 195 3.52 9.95 13.20
C PHE A 195 2.71 11.20 13.55
N ALA A 196 2.57 11.54 14.83
CA ALA A 196 1.84 12.73 15.27
C ALA A 196 2.49 14.05 14.81
N SER A 197 3.76 14.03 14.46
CA SER A 197 4.49 15.19 13.92
C SER A 197 4.42 15.32 12.39
N LEU A 198 3.80 14.36 11.68
CA LEU A 198 3.52 14.50 10.26
C LEU A 198 2.41 15.53 10.06
N ASN A 199 2.58 16.42 9.10
CA ASN A 199 1.54 17.36 8.71
C ASN A 199 0.46 16.65 7.87
N ASP A 200 -0.77 17.19 7.84
CA ASP A 200 -1.85 16.66 7.00
C ASP A 200 -1.44 16.51 5.53
N SER A 201 -0.56 17.38 5.03
CA SER A 201 0.00 17.29 3.67
C SER A 201 1.04 16.16 3.48
N GLU A 202 1.55 15.60 4.57
CA GLU A 202 2.48 14.46 4.57
C GLU A 202 1.75 13.14 4.84
N ILE A 203 0.60 13.19 5.54
CA ILE A 203 -0.24 12.01 5.84
C ILE A 203 -1.20 11.72 4.68
N VAL A 204 -1.80 12.76 4.17
CA VAL A 204 -2.55 12.74 2.92
C VAL A 204 -1.48 12.98 1.86
N ASP A 205 -1.05 11.94 1.17
CA ASP A 205 -0.46 12.13 -0.16
C ASP A 205 -1.40 13.11 -0.85
N LYS A 206 -0.98 14.38 -1.01
CA LYS A 206 -1.79 15.58 -1.37
C LYS A 206 -2.96 15.09 -2.16
N ALA A 207 -4.19 15.36 -1.73
CA ALA A 207 -5.36 14.97 -2.52
C ALA A 207 -5.01 15.36 -3.95
N GLN A 208 -4.37 14.42 -4.65
CA GLN A 208 -3.71 14.69 -5.92
C GLN A 208 -4.89 15.11 -6.75
N LYS A 209 -4.90 16.37 -7.17
CA LYS A 209 -5.96 16.86 -8.04
C LYS A 209 -6.11 15.80 -9.11
N GLU A 210 -7.20 15.08 -9.07
CA GLU A 210 -7.49 14.04 -10.05
C GLU A 210 -8.44 14.62 -11.10
N TRP A 211 -8.23 14.14 -12.29
CA TRP A 211 -9.12 14.40 -13.40
C TRP A 211 -9.89 13.14 -13.71
N ALA A 212 -11.20 13.29 -13.73
CA ALA A 212 -12.11 12.25 -14.17
C ALA A 212 -12.26 12.35 -15.70
N LEU A 213 -11.64 11.43 -16.43
CA LEU A 213 -11.54 11.47 -17.88
C LEU A 213 -12.38 10.37 -18.55
N ASP A 214 -12.89 10.69 -19.73
CA ASP A 214 -13.40 9.69 -20.67
C ASP A 214 -12.23 8.87 -21.25
N PRO A 215 -12.39 7.57 -21.51
CA PRO A 215 -11.34 6.72 -22.10
C PRO A 215 -10.70 7.30 -23.37
N ASN A 216 -11.47 8.04 -24.17
CA ASN A 216 -10.96 8.69 -25.39
C ASN A 216 -10.07 9.90 -25.11
N SER A 217 -10.16 10.46 -23.91
CA SER A 217 -9.35 11.61 -23.46
C SER A 217 -8.00 11.20 -22.84
N LEU A 218 -7.75 9.91 -22.67
CA LEU A 218 -6.49 9.40 -22.13
C LEU A 218 -5.33 9.66 -23.11
N ARG A 219 -4.17 9.99 -22.54
CA ARG A 219 -2.92 10.23 -23.28
C ARG A 219 -1.78 9.45 -22.66
N GLN A 220 -0.79 9.10 -23.48
CA GLN A 220 0.45 8.51 -23.00
C GLN A 220 1.13 9.41 -21.96
N GLY A 221 1.68 8.79 -20.92
CA GLY A 221 2.32 9.49 -19.80
C GLY A 221 1.39 9.89 -18.67
N MET A 222 0.07 9.71 -18.80
CA MET A 222 -0.86 9.86 -17.68
C MET A 222 -0.70 8.72 -16.67
N VAL A 223 -0.89 9.02 -15.40
CA VAL A 223 -0.82 8.03 -14.31
C VAL A 223 -2.21 7.89 -13.69
N LEU A 224 -2.68 6.67 -13.55
CA LEU A 224 -3.94 6.39 -12.86
C LEU A 224 -3.85 6.86 -11.40
N SER A 225 -4.84 7.61 -10.94
CA SER A 225 -4.96 8.02 -9.53
C SER A 225 -5.72 7.01 -8.69
N ARG A 226 -6.55 6.19 -9.32
CA ARG A 226 -7.36 5.14 -8.71
C ARG A 226 -7.27 3.85 -9.52
N ASP A 227 -7.57 2.74 -8.85
CA ASP A 227 -7.74 1.46 -9.52
C ASP A 227 -8.84 1.53 -10.57
N LEU A 228 -8.56 1.00 -11.76
CA LEU A 228 -9.57 0.75 -12.77
C LEU A 228 -10.12 -0.65 -12.56
N VAL A 229 -11.38 -0.74 -12.18
CA VAL A 229 -12.07 -2.01 -11.90
C VAL A 229 -13.20 -2.26 -12.90
N SER A 230 -13.48 -3.53 -13.17
CA SER A 230 -14.67 -3.94 -13.95
C SER A 230 -15.94 -3.77 -13.13
N ARG A 231 -17.11 -3.97 -13.77
CA ARG A 231 -18.41 -4.00 -13.08
C ARG A 231 -18.51 -5.08 -12.01
N GLU A 232 -17.81 -6.19 -12.21
CA GLU A 232 -17.76 -7.32 -11.29
C GLU A 232 -16.71 -7.11 -10.19
N SER A 233 -16.22 -5.86 -10.06
CA SER A 233 -15.15 -5.49 -9.11
C SER A 233 -13.82 -6.18 -9.38
N ALA A 234 -13.59 -6.74 -10.56
CA ALA A 234 -12.30 -7.28 -10.96
C ALA A 234 -11.35 -6.14 -11.30
N LEU A 235 -10.12 -6.18 -10.76
CA LEU A 235 -9.08 -5.21 -11.05
C LEU A 235 -8.62 -5.37 -12.51
N LEU A 236 -8.74 -4.29 -13.28
CA LEU A 236 -8.24 -4.21 -14.66
C LEU A 236 -6.84 -3.58 -14.69
N LEU A 237 -6.66 -2.47 -14.00
CA LEU A 237 -5.38 -1.79 -13.84
C LEU A 237 -5.31 -1.12 -12.47
N ALA A 238 -4.16 -1.24 -11.82
CA ALA A 238 -3.92 -0.64 -10.52
C ALA A 238 -3.73 0.89 -10.63
N ALA A 239 -4.04 1.60 -9.57
CA ALA A 239 -3.59 2.98 -9.39
C ALA A 239 -2.06 3.06 -9.52
N ASP A 240 -1.55 4.26 -9.81
CA ASP A 240 -0.13 4.54 -10.07
C ASP A 240 0.43 3.88 -11.35
N PHE A 241 -0.41 3.28 -12.18
CA PHE A 241 0.01 2.77 -13.48
C PHE A 241 0.23 3.91 -14.46
N LEU A 242 1.43 3.95 -15.06
CA LEU A 242 1.75 4.86 -16.15
C LEU A 242 1.12 4.32 -17.44
N LEU A 243 0.25 5.11 -18.05
CA LEU A 243 -0.44 4.74 -19.28
C LEU A 243 0.48 4.92 -20.49
N ASP A 244 0.73 3.86 -21.20
CA ASP A 244 1.32 3.86 -22.55
C ASP A 244 0.24 3.71 -23.62
N ASP A 245 0.62 3.86 -24.90
CA ASP A 245 -0.32 3.75 -26.02
C ASP A 245 -0.98 2.37 -26.13
N SER A 246 -0.29 1.32 -25.71
CA SER A 246 -0.83 -0.06 -25.72
C SER A 246 -1.93 -0.21 -24.67
N LEU A 247 -1.68 0.23 -23.44
CA LEU A 247 -2.66 0.21 -22.35
C LEU A 247 -3.87 1.08 -22.67
N ILE A 248 -3.66 2.28 -23.23
CA ILE A 248 -4.76 3.16 -23.63
C ILE A 248 -5.63 2.49 -24.70
N LYS A 249 -5.04 1.79 -25.67
CA LYS A 249 -5.77 1.00 -26.65
C LYS A 249 -6.59 -0.11 -26.00
N GLN A 250 -6.01 -0.84 -25.05
CA GLN A 250 -6.70 -1.91 -24.32
C GLN A 250 -7.87 -1.36 -23.50
N ILE A 251 -7.67 -0.27 -22.76
CA ILE A 251 -8.72 0.39 -21.98
C ILE A 251 -9.86 0.82 -22.90
N ARG A 252 -9.57 1.49 -24.01
CA ARG A 252 -10.59 1.91 -24.98
C ARG A 252 -11.31 0.72 -25.62
N GLY A 253 -10.58 -0.38 -25.88
CA GLY A 253 -11.14 -1.63 -26.38
C GLY A 253 -12.15 -2.20 -25.38
N TYR A 254 -11.74 -2.33 -24.13
CA TYR A 254 -12.58 -2.85 -23.06
C TYR A 254 -13.85 -1.99 -22.86
N THR A 255 -13.69 -0.67 -22.75
CA THR A 255 -14.80 0.26 -22.46
C THR A 255 -15.81 0.41 -23.58
N ARG A 256 -15.51 -0.02 -24.81
CA ARG A 256 -16.47 -0.05 -25.93
C ARG A 256 -17.58 -1.07 -25.75
N TYR A 257 -17.34 -2.11 -24.98
CA TYR A 257 -18.32 -3.18 -24.70
C TYR A 257 -19.12 -2.92 -23.43
N GLU A 258 -18.75 -1.86 -22.67
CA GLU A 258 -19.47 -1.47 -21.47
C GLU A 258 -20.67 -0.59 -21.83
N GLU A 259 -21.88 -0.97 -21.37
CA GLU A 259 -23.12 -0.20 -21.62
C GLU A 259 -23.17 1.14 -20.88
N GLN A 260 -22.36 1.31 -19.82
CA GLN A 260 -22.28 2.54 -19.04
C GLN A 260 -20.98 3.28 -19.34
N ARG A 261 -21.04 4.60 -19.20
CA ARG A 261 -19.87 5.46 -19.33
C ARG A 261 -18.84 5.14 -18.26
N VAL A 262 -17.70 4.61 -18.66
CA VAL A 262 -16.54 4.38 -17.77
C VAL A 262 -15.80 5.70 -17.60
N VAL A 263 -15.55 6.08 -16.35
CA VAL A 263 -14.78 7.27 -15.98
C VAL A 263 -13.45 6.80 -15.40
N ILE A 264 -12.36 7.35 -15.92
CA ILE A 264 -11.01 6.98 -15.51
C ILE A 264 -10.37 8.15 -14.78
N HIS A 265 -9.87 7.87 -13.59
CA HIS A 265 -9.25 8.88 -12.74
C HIS A 265 -7.74 8.88 -12.96
N VAL A 266 -7.18 10.04 -13.33
CA VAL A 266 -5.74 10.24 -13.53
C VAL A 266 -5.23 11.42 -12.72
N ARG A 267 -3.92 11.44 -12.42
CA ARG A 267 -3.27 12.51 -11.66
C ARG A 267 -3.21 13.80 -12.47
N ALA A 268 -3.58 14.92 -11.86
CA ALA A 268 -3.63 16.23 -12.54
C ALA A 268 -2.23 16.84 -12.73
N ASP A 269 -1.30 16.60 -11.83
CA ASP A 269 0.07 17.10 -11.88
C ASP A 269 0.84 16.67 -13.14
N GLN A 270 0.52 15.50 -13.65
CA GLN A 270 1.13 14.93 -14.87
C GLN A 270 0.57 15.57 -16.17
N ILE A 271 -0.64 16.13 -16.13
CA ILE A 271 -1.27 16.76 -17.30
C ILE A 271 -0.69 18.15 -17.55
N GLU A 272 -0.37 18.90 -16.50
CA GLU A 272 0.25 20.24 -16.62
C GLU A 272 1.66 20.15 -17.24
N ILE A 273 2.43 19.10 -16.93
CA ILE A 273 3.76 18.88 -17.52
C ILE A 273 3.65 18.59 -19.02
N ALA A 274 2.68 17.76 -19.44
CA ALA A 274 2.48 17.41 -20.83
C ALA A 274 1.99 18.61 -21.67
N THR A 275 1.21 19.53 -21.10
CA THR A 275 0.73 20.75 -21.77
C THR A 275 1.82 21.82 -21.90
N ASN A 276 2.74 21.90 -20.94
CA ASN A 276 3.88 22.84 -21.00
C ASN A 276 4.98 22.37 -21.98
N GLN A 277 5.20 21.08 -22.14
CA GLN A 277 6.14 20.59 -23.18
C GLN A 277 5.64 20.82 -24.59
N SER A 278 4.34 20.89 -24.82
CA SER A 278 3.75 21.21 -26.14
C SER A 278 3.77 22.72 -26.45
N ARG A 279 4.08 23.60 -25.49
CA ARG A 279 4.19 25.04 -25.69
C ARG A 279 5.61 25.55 -25.92
N THR A 280 6.63 24.68 -25.85
CA THR A 280 8.04 25.08 -26.06
C THR A 280 8.57 24.72 -27.45
N ILE A 281 7.71 24.32 -28.40
CA ILE A 281 8.07 24.13 -29.80
C ILE A 281 7.17 25.05 -30.66
N ILE A 282 7.50 26.32 -30.67
CA ILE A 282 7.27 27.29 -31.79
C ILE A 282 8.46 28.23 -31.82
#